data_df5fa79360f61d1c1942863db1a14c3f
#
_entry.id   df5fa79360f61d1c1942863db1a14c3f
#
_cell.length_a   1.000
_cell.length_b   1.000
_cell.length_c   1.000
_cell.angle_alpha   90.00
_cell.angle_beta   90.00
_cell.angle_gamma   90.00
#
_symmetry.space_group_name_H-M   'P 1'
#
loop_
_entity.id
_entity.type
_entity.pdbx_description
1 polymer ?
#
loop_
_entity_poly.entity_id
_entity_poly.type
_entity_poly.pdbx_seq_one_letter_code
_entity_poly.pdbx_strand_id
1 'polypeptide(L)'
;EGELVPDLAESYELVNDTDFVFKLREDAVWSDGTPVTANDVKFTFDRAKNMPKTKSNTSKVKEVVVDNEHQVTIKLTEPYAPFNTIVASSNLSIVQEAAVTAAGEAYGDADNIVTSGPFTVKEWVPNDHYTLEKNANYWGEEPITTSITVRVIPEGSARAIALETGEVDLVWGVDPTDCSNIEANSDVKLLSQPSSSIEYLGMNMTKEHFKDQKVRQAINYAIDKQALV
;
A
#
# COMPACT_ATOMS: atom_id res chain seq x y z
N GLU A 1 -5.02 9.55 13.08
CA GLU A 1 -4.31 9.23 11.81
C GLU A 1 -2.93 8.67 12.12
N GLY A 2 -2.55 7.55 11.47
CA GLY A 2 -1.27 6.86 11.72
C GLY A 2 -1.29 5.86 12.88
N GLU A 3 -2.42 5.61 13.50
CA GLU A 3 -2.58 4.54 14.46
C GLU A 3 -2.61 3.19 13.74
N LEU A 4 -1.84 2.23 14.27
CA LEU A 4 -1.86 0.86 13.77
C LEU A 4 -3.02 0.12 14.39
N VAL A 5 -3.83 -0.51 13.56
CA VAL A 5 -4.98 -1.30 13.99
C VAL A 5 -4.75 -2.78 13.62
N PRO A 6 -5.32 -3.72 14.38
CA PRO A 6 -5.34 -5.13 13.98
C PRO A 6 -6.00 -5.32 12.62
N ASP A 7 -5.45 -6.24 11.83
CA ASP A 7 -6.01 -6.69 10.55
C ASP A 7 -5.74 -8.21 10.45
N LEU A 8 -4.91 -8.69 9.53
CA LEU A 8 -4.52 -10.09 9.43
C LEU A 8 -3.85 -10.61 10.73
N ALA A 9 -3.05 -9.76 11.39
CA ALA A 9 -2.57 -10.03 12.73
C ALA A 9 -3.53 -9.43 13.78
N GLU A 10 -4.04 -10.26 14.68
CA GLU A 10 -4.87 -9.81 15.82
C GLU A 10 -4.08 -8.97 16.82
N SER A 11 -2.80 -9.28 16.97
CA SER A 11 -1.90 -8.60 17.89
C SER A 11 -0.44 -8.78 17.47
N TYR A 12 0.40 -7.89 18.00
CA TYR A 12 1.84 -8.06 17.94
C TYR A 12 2.48 -7.67 19.28
N GLU A 13 3.63 -8.25 19.56
CA GLU A 13 4.42 -7.96 20.75
C GLU A 13 5.91 -7.82 20.37
N LEU A 14 6.58 -6.83 20.94
CA LEU A 14 8.03 -6.70 20.89
C LEU A 14 8.60 -7.37 22.15
N VAL A 15 9.04 -8.62 22.02
CA VAL A 15 9.50 -9.44 23.14
C VAL A 15 10.86 -8.97 23.65
N ASN A 16 11.70 -8.47 22.74
CA ASN A 16 12.96 -7.80 23.03
C ASN A 16 13.18 -6.73 21.96
N ASP A 17 14.28 -5.99 22.01
CA ASP A 17 14.52 -4.85 21.12
C ASP A 17 14.50 -5.18 19.61
N THR A 18 14.51 -6.47 19.24
CA THR A 18 14.62 -6.92 17.84
C THR A 18 13.60 -7.96 17.40
N ASP A 19 12.88 -8.61 18.32
CA ASP A 19 12.00 -9.73 17.99
C ASP A 19 10.53 -9.32 18.10
N PHE A 20 9.87 -9.22 16.97
CA PHE A 20 8.44 -8.94 16.85
C PHE A 20 7.68 -10.25 16.66
N VAL A 21 6.81 -10.58 17.62
CA VAL A 21 5.91 -11.73 17.55
C VAL A 21 4.55 -11.26 17.09
N PHE A 22 4.06 -11.81 15.98
CA PHE A 22 2.73 -11.54 15.44
C PHE A 22 1.84 -12.76 15.63
N LYS A 23 0.66 -12.54 16.21
CA LYS A 23 -0.39 -13.55 16.28
C LYS A 23 -1.39 -13.29 15.15
N LEU A 24 -1.51 -14.23 14.23
CA LEU A 24 -2.44 -14.16 13.11
C LEU A 24 -3.83 -14.58 13.53
N ARG A 25 -4.82 -14.11 12.79
CA ARG A 25 -6.21 -14.58 12.90
C ARG A 25 -6.30 -16.05 12.50
N GLU A 26 -7.11 -16.81 13.23
CA GLU A 26 -7.36 -18.22 12.93
C GLU A 26 -8.48 -18.40 11.87
N ASP A 27 -9.33 -17.38 11.68
CA ASP A 27 -10.44 -17.38 10.74
C ASP A 27 -10.10 -16.78 9.36
N ALA A 28 -8.88 -16.25 9.18
CA ALA A 28 -8.47 -15.67 7.92
C ALA A 28 -8.29 -16.74 6.84
N VAL A 29 -8.94 -16.54 5.70
CA VAL A 29 -8.83 -17.41 4.54
C VAL A 29 -8.55 -16.62 3.27
N TRP A 30 -7.94 -17.28 2.31
CA TRP A 30 -7.75 -16.79 0.96
C TRP A 30 -9.05 -16.85 0.15
N SER A 31 -9.11 -16.16 -0.97
CA SER A 31 -10.28 -16.15 -1.87
C SER A 31 -10.59 -17.53 -2.46
N ASP A 32 -9.65 -18.46 -2.47
CA ASP A 32 -9.84 -19.85 -2.85
C ASP A 32 -10.36 -20.74 -1.69
N GLY A 33 -10.56 -20.15 -0.50
CA GLY A 33 -11.06 -20.82 0.70
C GLY A 33 -10.00 -21.54 1.53
N THR A 34 -8.73 -21.50 1.15
CA THR A 34 -7.65 -22.07 1.95
C THR A 34 -7.25 -21.13 3.09
N PRO A 35 -6.76 -21.63 4.24
CA PRO A 35 -6.38 -20.79 5.37
C PRO A 35 -5.15 -19.93 5.07
N VAL A 36 -5.12 -18.72 5.64
CA VAL A 36 -3.92 -17.89 5.69
C VAL A 36 -3.06 -18.35 6.85
N THR A 37 -1.78 -18.62 6.60
CA THR A 37 -0.88 -19.19 7.60
C THR A 37 0.38 -18.39 7.81
N ALA A 38 1.10 -18.68 8.88
CA ALA A 38 2.42 -18.11 9.15
C ALA A 38 3.47 -18.49 8.08
N ASN A 39 3.25 -19.57 7.31
CA ASN A 39 4.10 -19.92 6.18
C ASN A 39 3.96 -18.89 5.04
N ASP A 40 2.75 -18.39 4.77
CA ASP A 40 2.53 -17.34 3.77
C ASP A 40 3.24 -16.04 4.17
N VAL A 41 3.23 -15.71 5.47
CA VAL A 41 3.97 -14.55 6.00
C VAL A 41 5.47 -14.75 5.78
N LYS A 42 6.03 -15.89 6.18
CA LYS A 42 7.44 -16.20 5.98
C LYS A 42 7.83 -16.14 4.51
N PHE A 43 7.05 -16.78 3.64
CA PHE A 43 7.27 -16.77 2.20
C PHE A 43 7.27 -15.35 1.63
N THR A 44 6.30 -14.52 2.03
CA THR A 44 6.19 -13.12 1.58
C THR A 44 7.45 -12.33 1.92
N PHE A 45 7.93 -12.43 3.15
CA PHE A 45 9.13 -11.71 3.58
C PHE A 45 10.40 -12.23 2.87
N ASP A 46 10.55 -13.55 2.73
CA ASP A 46 11.70 -14.14 2.05
C ASP A 46 11.72 -13.77 0.55
N ARG A 47 10.54 -13.70 -0.09
CA ARG A 47 10.39 -13.18 -1.45
C ARG A 47 10.74 -11.70 -1.53
N ALA A 48 10.20 -10.87 -0.62
CA ALA A 48 10.39 -9.42 -0.59
C ALA A 48 11.87 -9.01 -0.45
N LYS A 49 12.69 -9.77 0.26
CA LYS A 49 14.15 -9.55 0.35
C LYS A 49 14.86 -9.55 -0.99
N ASN A 50 14.33 -10.28 -1.97
CA ASN A 50 14.94 -10.46 -3.28
C ASN A 50 14.33 -9.58 -4.38
N MET A 51 13.24 -8.85 -4.07
CA MET A 51 12.56 -8.00 -5.05
C MET A 51 13.02 -6.55 -4.99
N PRO A 52 13.39 -5.91 -6.11
CA PRO A 52 13.94 -4.55 -6.14
C PRO A 52 13.07 -3.50 -5.42
N LYS A 53 11.75 -3.59 -5.55
CA LYS A 53 10.80 -2.62 -4.97
C LYS A 53 10.59 -2.76 -3.45
N THR A 54 10.76 -3.96 -2.90
CA THR A 54 10.45 -4.26 -1.49
C THR A 54 11.67 -4.56 -0.64
N LYS A 55 12.83 -4.76 -1.27
CA LYS A 55 14.10 -5.06 -0.58
C LYS A 55 14.47 -4.05 0.51
N SER A 56 14.17 -2.77 0.30
CA SER A 56 14.43 -1.73 1.30
C SER A 56 13.58 -1.91 2.55
N ASN A 57 12.32 -2.33 2.41
CA ASN A 57 11.39 -2.56 3.52
C ASN A 57 11.82 -3.73 4.41
N THR A 58 12.51 -4.72 3.84
CA THR A 58 12.99 -5.90 4.56
C THR A 58 14.47 -5.86 4.93
N SER A 59 15.16 -4.73 4.67
CA SER A 59 16.62 -4.59 4.87
C SER A 59 17.09 -4.84 6.30
N LYS A 60 16.23 -4.63 7.30
CA LYS A 60 16.50 -4.90 8.70
C LYS A 60 16.02 -6.27 9.17
N VAL A 61 15.31 -7.02 8.33
CA VAL A 61 14.82 -8.36 8.69
C VAL A 61 15.93 -9.39 8.57
N LYS A 62 16.35 -9.93 9.71
CA LYS A 62 17.32 -11.01 9.79
C LYS A 62 16.70 -12.32 9.34
N GLU A 63 15.63 -12.74 10.00
CA GLU A 63 14.91 -13.97 9.71
C GLU A 63 13.44 -13.87 10.11
N VAL A 64 12.60 -14.73 9.51
CA VAL A 64 11.21 -14.93 9.89
C VAL A 64 11.06 -16.38 10.34
N VAL A 65 10.64 -16.58 11.57
CA VAL A 65 10.46 -17.89 12.20
C VAL A 65 8.98 -18.18 12.29
N VAL A 66 8.56 -19.32 11.77
CA VAL A 66 7.20 -19.84 11.95
C VAL A 66 7.16 -20.58 13.28
N ASP A 67 6.48 -20.00 14.28
CA ASP A 67 6.36 -20.60 15.61
C ASP A 67 5.29 -21.69 15.62
N ASN A 68 4.19 -21.43 14.94
CA ASN A 68 3.10 -22.36 14.65
C ASN A 68 2.28 -21.83 13.46
N GLU A 69 1.14 -22.46 13.14
CA GLU A 69 0.30 -22.13 11.98
C GLU A 69 -0.20 -20.67 12.00
N HIS A 70 -0.44 -20.10 13.21
CA HIS A 70 -1.00 -18.76 13.38
C HIS A 70 -0.08 -17.83 14.19
N GLN A 71 1.21 -18.15 14.30
CA GLN A 71 2.16 -17.27 14.96
C GLN A 71 3.49 -17.23 14.24
N VAL A 72 4.03 -16.03 14.07
CA VAL A 72 5.31 -15.80 13.41
C VAL A 72 6.14 -14.80 14.21
N THR A 73 7.42 -15.10 14.36
CA THR A 73 8.41 -14.20 14.95
C THR A 73 9.29 -13.62 13.86
N ILE A 74 9.26 -12.29 13.70
CA ILE A 74 10.15 -11.57 12.79
C ILE A 74 11.29 -10.98 13.58
N LYS A 75 12.52 -11.47 13.34
CA LYS A 75 13.73 -11.01 14.01
C LYS A 75 14.47 -9.99 13.17
N LEU A 76 14.84 -8.88 13.77
CA LEU A 76 15.60 -7.82 13.14
C LEU A 76 17.10 -8.00 13.40
N THR A 77 17.94 -7.38 12.56
CA THR A 77 19.40 -7.32 12.74
C THR A 77 19.83 -6.34 13.83
N GLU A 78 18.98 -5.35 14.12
CA GLU A 78 19.19 -4.30 15.12
C GLU A 78 17.84 -3.70 15.53
N PRO A 79 17.72 -3.01 16.67
CA PRO A 79 16.52 -2.29 17.07
C PRO A 79 16.08 -1.29 16.00
N TYR A 80 14.80 -1.35 15.61
CA TYR A 80 14.26 -0.49 14.56
C TYR A 80 12.80 -0.11 14.85
N ALA A 81 12.60 1.05 15.48
CA ALA A 81 11.28 1.51 15.90
C ALA A 81 10.23 1.66 14.79
N PRO A 82 10.56 2.05 13.52
CA PRO A 82 9.56 2.15 12.46
C PRO A 82 9.08 0.82 11.88
N PHE A 83 9.58 -0.33 12.36
CA PHE A 83 9.32 -1.62 11.72
C PHE A 83 7.84 -1.98 11.65
N ASN A 84 7.08 -1.75 12.72
CA ASN A 84 5.64 -2.00 12.75
C ASN A 84 4.86 -1.20 11.69
N THR A 85 5.24 0.06 11.46
CA THR A 85 4.65 0.89 10.40
C THR A 85 5.02 0.36 9.00
N ILE A 86 6.25 -0.14 8.83
CA ILE A 86 6.69 -0.73 7.56
C ILE A 86 5.92 -2.00 7.25
N VAL A 87 5.70 -2.86 8.26
CA VAL A 87 4.91 -4.10 8.09
C VAL A 87 3.48 -3.80 7.69
N ALA A 88 2.90 -2.72 8.18
CA ALA A 88 1.55 -2.27 7.83
C ALA A 88 1.45 -1.63 6.43
N SER A 89 2.56 -1.49 5.70
CA SER A 89 2.53 -0.90 4.36
C SER A 89 2.07 -1.90 3.30
N SER A 90 1.38 -1.41 2.27
CA SER A 90 0.92 -2.21 1.12
C SER A 90 2.05 -2.94 0.37
N ASN A 91 3.29 -2.46 0.49
CA ASN A 91 4.46 -3.10 -0.11
C ASN A 91 4.80 -4.48 0.50
N LEU A 92 4.31 -4.76 1.70
CA LEU A 92 4.49 -6.03 2.40
C LEU A 92 3.16 -6.78 2.62
N SER A 93 2.14 -6.50 1.80
CA SER A 93 0.92 -7.29 1.80
C SER A 93 1.25 -8.78 1.64
N ILE A 94 0.67 -9.60 2.50
CA ILE A 94 0.94 -11.03 2.51
C ILE A 94 0.35 -11.66 1.24
N VAL A 95 1.10 -12.55 0.61
CA VAL A 95 0.71 -13.27 -0.59
C VAL A 95 0.70 -14.77 -0.31
N GLN A 96 -0.21 -15.49 -0.96
CA GLN A 96 -0.31 -16.95 -0.83
C GLN A 96 0.89 -17.63 -1.51
N GLU A 97 1.65 -18.43 -0.77
CA GLU A 97 2.81 -19.15 -1.28
C GLU A 97 2.44 -20.08 -2.44
N ALA A 98 1.34 -20.82 -2.31
CA ALA A 98 0.88 -21.77 -3.32
C ALA A 98 0.56 -21.08 -4.65
N ALA A 99 -0.18 -19.96 -4.63
CA ALA A 99 -0.55 -19.20 -5.82
C ALA A 99 0.68 -18.58 -6.51
N VAL A 100 1.57 -17.97 -5.73
CA VAL A 100 2.81 -17.38 -6.28
C VAL A 100 3.70 -18.45 -6.91
N THR A 101 3.83 -19.60 -6.25
CA THR A 101 4.66 -20.71 -6.74
C THR A 101 4.07 -21.33 -8.01
N ALA A 102 2.75 -21.51 -8.06
CA ALA A 102 2.06 -22.08 -9.22
C ALA A 102 2.12 -21.15 -10.44
N ALA A 103 1.90 -19.85 -10.25
CA ALA A 103 1.87 -18.85 -11.31
C ALA A 103 3.29 -18.44 -11.78
N GLY A 104 4.30 -18.51 -10.92
CA GLY A 104 5.66 -18.11 -11.24
C GLY A 104 5.75 -16.66 -11.70
N GLU A 105 6.27 -16.42 -12.92
CA GLU A 105 6.41 -15.08 -13.49
C GLU A 105 5.05 -14.43 -13.85
N ALA A 106 4.01 -15.23 -14.07
CA ALA A 106 2.65 -14.74 -14.35
C ALA A 106 1.88 -14.32 -13.08
N TYR A 107 2.49 -14.44 -11.90
CA TYR A 107 1.85 -13.95 -10.68
C TYR A 107 1.70 -12.42 -10.71
N GLY A 108 0.46 -11.96 -10.64
CA GLY A 108 0.09 -10.55 -10.78
C GLY A 108 -0.82 -10.29 -11.97
N ASP A 109 -0.93 -11.25 -12.92
CA ASP A 109 -2.00 -11.25 -13.91
C ASP A 109 -3.34 -11.54 -13.22
N ALA A 110 -4.43 -10.96 -13.71
CA ALA A 110 -5.74 -11.00 -13.05
C ALA A 110 -6.19 -12.43 -12.66
N ASP A 111 -5.98 -13.40 -13.54
CA ASP A 111 -6.38 -14.80 -13.34
C ASP A 111 -5.51 -15.57 -12.31
N ASN A 112 -4.39 -14.98 -11.89
CA ASN A 112 -3.41 -15.62 -11.00
C ASN A 112 -3.32 -14.95 -9.63
N ILE A 113 -4.19 -13.99 -9.33
CA ILE A 113 -4.21 -13.28 -8.04
C ILE A 113 -5.17 -13.99 -7.08
N VAL A 114 -4.62 -14.53 -5.99
CA VAL A 114 -5.37 -14.99 -4.83
C VAL A 114 -5.19 -13.96 -3.72
N THR A 115 -6.29 -13.49 -3.15
CA THR A 115 -6.31 -12.41 -2.14
C THR A 115 -7.01 -12.86 -0.86
N SER A 116 -6.67 -12.28 0.27
CA SER A 116 -7.39 -12.43 1.54
C SER A 116 -8.25 -11.21 1.89
N GLY A 117 -8.30 -10.20 1.00
CA GLY A 117 -9.05 -8.98 1.19
C GLY A 117 -10.53 -9.08 0.80
N PRO A 118 -11.30 -7.98 0.97
CA PRO A 118 -12.74 -7.96 0.75
C PRO A 118 -13.16 -8.09 -0.72
N PHE A 119 -12.24 -7.94 -1.65
CA PHE A 119 -12.49 -8.03 -3.09
C PHE A 119 -11.47 -8.92 -3.78
N THR A 120 -11.89 -9.55 -4.88
CA THR A 120 -11.05 -10.31 -5.82
C THR A 120 -10.97 -9.56 -7.16
N VAL A 121 -9.87 -9.78 -7.91
CA VAL A 121 -9.75 -9.22 -9.25
C VAL A 121 -10.55 -10.09 -10.22
N LYS A 122 -11.53 -9.48 -10.88
CA LYS A 122 -12.32 -10.13 -11.94
C LYS A 122 -11.68 -9.96 -13.30
N GLU A 123 -11.21 -8.76 -13.60
CA GLU A 123 -10.68 -8.37 -14.88
C GLU A 123 -9.63 -7.28 -14.71
N TRP A 124 -8.61 -7.30 -15.55
CA TRP A 124 -7.63 -6.23 -15.63
C TRP A 124 -7.21 -6.01 -17.08
N VAL A 125 -7.56 -4.84 -17.60
CA VAL A 125 -7.14 -4.38 -18.93
C VAL A 125 -6.09 -3.28 -18.72
N PRO A 126 -4.81 -3.55 -19.00
CA PRO A 126 -3.72 -2.60 -18.76
C PRO A 126 -3.97 -1.25 -19.45
N ASN A 127 -3.77 -0.15 -18.71
CA ASN A 127 -3.98 1.25 -19.13
C ASN A 127 -5.42 1.64 -19.44
N ASP A 128 -6.41 0.79 -19.19
CA ASP A 128 -7.82 1.08 -19.40
C ASP A 128 -8.59 0.98 -18.08
N HIS A 129 -8.78 -0.23 -17.56
CA HIS A 129 -9.50 -0.42 -16.31
C HIS A 129 -9.14 -1.74 -15.60
N TYR A 130 -9.58 -1.87 -14.36
CA TYR A 130 -9.72 -3.16 -13.69
C TYR A 130 -11.03 -3.21 -12.92
N THR A 131 -11.59 -4.42 -12.84
CA THR A 131 -12.83 -4.68 -12.12
C THR A 131 -12.56 -5.62 -10.95
N LEU A 132 -13.04 -5.22 -9.80
CA LEU A 132 -13.02 -6.01 -8.58
C LEU A 132 -14.43 -6.51 -8.29
N GLU A 133 -14.54 -7.76 -7.80
CA GLU A 133 -15.78 -8.35 -7.30
C GLU A 133 -15.62 -8.70 -5.82
N LYS A 134 -16.73 -8.66 -5.09
CA LYS A 134 -16.77 -9.04 -3.70
C LYS A 134 -16.22 -10.45 -3.49
N ASN A 135 -15.32 -10.60 -2.54
CA ASN A 135 -14.77 -11.89 -2.13
C ASN A 135 -15.77 -12.63 -1.23
N ALA A 136 -16.32 -13.74 -1.71
CA ALA A 136 -17.27 -14.54 -0.95
C ALA A 136 -16.66 -15.22 0.28
N ASN A 137 -15.34 -15.36 0.32
CA ASN A 137 -14.58 -15.98 1.41
C ASN A 137 -13.94 -14.93 2.34
N TYR A 138 -14.33 -13.64 2.22
CA TYR A 138 -13.74 -12.62 3.09
C TYR A 138 -14.15 -12.86 4.56
N TRP A 139 -13.16 -12.91 5.42
CA TRP A 139 -13.28 -13.19 6.86
C TRP A 139 -13.64 -11.95 7.71
N GLY A 140 -13.55 -10.73 7.14
CA GLY A 140 -13.92 -9.49 7.82
C GLY A 140 -15.38 -9.10 7.61
N GLU A 141 -15.68 -7.81 7.86
CA GLU A 141 -17.01 -7.28 7.64
C GLU A 141 -17.38 -7.31 6.14
N GLU A 142 -18.55 -7.87 5.85
CA GLU A 142 -19.00 -8.05 4.47
C GLU A 142 -19.20 -6.70 3.75
N PRO A 143 -18.50 -6.46 2.61
CA PRO A 143 -18.68 -5.23 1.85
C PRO A 143 -20.13 -5.06 1.35
N ILE A 144 -20.67 -3.84 1.47
CA ILE A 144 -21.96 -3.48 0.90
C ILE A 144 -21.87 -3.44 -0.64
N THR A 145 -20.76 -2.91 -1.14
CA THR A 145 -20.48 -2.82 -2.59
C THR A 145 -20.15 -4.20 -3.14
N THR A 146 -20.81 -4.60 -4.22
CA THR A 146 -20.63 -5.92 -4.84
C THR A 146 -19.55 -5.93 -5.92
N SER A 147 -19.32 -4.80 -6.58
CA SER A 147 -18.31 -4.65 -7.64
C SER A 147 -17.77 -3.22 -7.68
N ILE A 148 -16.49 -3.09 -8.00
CA ILE A 148 -15.80 -1.81 -8.16
C ILE A 148 -15.07 -1.84 -9.50
N THR A 149 -15.36 -0.90 -10.41
CA THR A 149 -14.59 -0.71 -11.63
C THR A 149 -13.73 0.53 -11.50
N VAL A 150 -12.42 0.35 -11.59
CA VAL A 150 -11.45 1.46 -11.54
C VAL A 150 -10.98 1.75 -12.97
N ARG A 151 -11.29 2.93 -13.47
CA ARG A 151 -10.91 3.40 -14.81
C ARG A 151 -9.62 4.22 -14.75
N VAL A 152 -8.76 4.04 -15.70
CA VAL A 152 -7.53 4.83 -15.86
C VAL A 152 -7.83 6.06 -16.69
N ILE A 153 -7.96 7.23 -16.05
CA ILE A 153 -8.15 8.53 -16.71
C ILE A 153 -6.93 9.39 -16.37
N PRO A 154 -5.93 9.50 -17.27
CA PRO A 154 -4.66 10.16 -16.95
C PRO A 154 -4.80 11.67 -16.69
N GLU A 155 -5.65 12.36 -17.43
CA GLU A 155 -5.80 13.81 -17.37
C GLU A 155 -6.70 14.22 -16.19
N GLY A 156 -6.22 15.14 -15.33
CA GLY A 156 -6.93 15.59 -14.12
C GLY A 156 -8.28 16.22 -14.43
N SER A 157 -8.34 17.16 -15.38
CA SER A 157 -9.59 17.82 -15.77
C SER A 157 -10.61 16.84 -16.38
N ALA A 158 -10.16 15.80 -17.08
CA ALA A 158 -11.06 14.76 -17.59
C ALA A 158 -11.66 13.93 -16.45
N ARG A 159 -10.89 13.68 -15.38
CA ARG A 159 -11.41 13.01 -14.17
C ARG A 159 -12.49 13.85 -13.48
N ALA A 160 -12.25 15.16 -13.36
CA ALA A 160 -13.23 16.08 -12.77
C ALA A 160 -14.54 16.09 -13.57
N ILE A 161 -14.45 16.19 -14.91
CA ILE A 161 -15.62 16.17 -15.81
C ILE A 161 -16.37 14.83 -15.68
N ALA A 162 -15.67 13.70 -15.65
CA ALA A 162 -16.29 12.39 -15.52
C ALA A 162 -17.07 12.25 -14.21
N LEU A 163 -16.59 12.86 -13.11
CA LEU A 163 -17.31 12.91 -11.83
C LEU A 163 -18.55 13.81 -11.95
N GLU A 164 -18.42 15.03 -12.48
CA GLU A 164 -19.52 15.99 -12.62
C GLU A 164 -20.65 15.50 -13.53
N THR A 165 -20.32 14.69 -14.54
CA THR A 165 -21.30 14.08 -15.45
C THR A 165 -21.89 12.77 -14.94
N GLY A 166 -21.42 12.27 -13.81
CA GLY A 166 -21.85 10.98 -13.24
C GLY A 166 -21.33 9.76 -14.00
N GLU A 167 -20.29 9.92 -14.82
CA GLU A 167 -19.63 8.80 -15.53
C GLU A 167 -18.79 7.95 -14.56
N VAL A 168 -18.33 8.55 -13.46
CA VAL A 168 -17.68 7.87 -12.33
C VAL A 168 -18.27 8.39 -11.00
N ASP A 169 -18.28 7.55 -9.99
CA ASP A 169 -18.82 7.86 -8.66
C ASP A 169 -17.77 8.46 -7.71
N LEU A 170 -16.48 8.21 -7.97
CA LEU A 170 -15.38 8.67 -7.14
C LEU A 170 -14.15 8.97 -7.99
N VAL A 171 -13.48 10.08 -7.66
CA VAL A 171 -12.20 10.47 -8.27
C VAL A 171 -11.14 10.60 -7.19
N TRP A 172 -10.00 10.01 -7.45
CA TRP A 172 -8.79 10.19 -6.63
C TRP A 172 -7.81 11.15 -7.31
N GLY A 173 -7.25 12.08 -6.53
CA GLY A 173 -6.25 13.02 -7.05
C GLY A 173 -6.87 14.10 -7.94
N VAL A 174 -7.75 14.93 -7.34
CA VAL A 174 -8.30 16.12 -7.98
C VAL A 174 -7.19 17.16 -8.11
N ASP A 175 -7.06 17.78 -9.28
CA ASP A 175 -6.11 18.86 -9.47
C ASP A 175 -6.56 20.10 -8.70
N PRO A 176 -5.65 20.86 -8.07
CA PRO A 176 -6.00 22.06 -7.29
C PRO A 176 -6.81 23.08 -8.08
N THR A 177 -6.60 23.16 -9.39
CA THR A 177 -7.34 24.06 -10.30
C THR A 177 -8.81 23.72 -10.44
N ASP A 178 -9.20 22.45 -10.22
CA ASP A 178 -10.56 21.97 -10.37
C ASP A 178 -11.33 21.95 -9.04
N CYS A 179 -10.64 22.09 -7.90
CA CYS A 179 -11.25 22.03 -6.57
C CYS A 179 -12.41 23.02 -6.41
N SER A 180 -12.25 24.28 -6.85
CA SER A 180 -13.29 25.31 -6.70
C SER A 180 -14.56 24.99 -7.49
N ASN A 181 -14.44 24.36 -8.67
CA ASN A 181 -15.58 23.95 -9.48
C ASN A 181 -16.33 22.80 -8.82
N ILE A 182 -15.58 21.81 -8.30
CA ILE A 182 -16.15 20.66 -7.59
C ILE A 182 -16.85 21.11 -6.30
N GLU A 183 -16.27 22.03 -5.54
CA GLU A 183 -16.89 22.61 -4.32
C GLU A 183 -18.18 23.39 -4.62
N ALA A 184 -18.28 24.00 -5.79
CA ALA A 184 -19.47 24.74 -6.22
C ALA A 184 -20.61 23.83 -6.71
N ASN A 185 -20.34 22.58 -7.00
CA ASN A 185 -21.31 21.61 -7.47
C ASN A 185 -21.96 20.88 -6.30
N SER A 186 -23.28 21.05 -6.11
CA SER A 186 -24.04 20.44 -5.02
C SER A 186 -24.19 18.91 -5.10
N ASP A 187 -23.96 18.32 -6.27
CA ASP A 187 -24.17 16.89 -6.52
C ASP A 187 -22.93 16.05 -6.20
N VAL A 188 -21.80 16.69 -5.97
CA VAL A 188 -20.53 16.05 -5.63
C VAL A 188 -19.94 16.65 -4.35
N LYS A 189 -19.01 15.94 -3.71
CA LYS A 189 -18.35 16.36 -2.49
C LYS A 189 -16.84 16.26 -2.62
N LEU A 190 -16.15 17.39 -2.41
CA LEU A 190 -14.70 17.39 -2.25
C LEU A 190 -14.33 16.96 -0.83
N LEU A 191 -13.48 15.92 -0.72
CA LEU A 191 -12.88 15.50 0.54
C LEU A 191 -11.39 15.84 0.50
N SER A 192 -10.97 16.73 1.40
CA SER A 192 -9.57 17.14 1.55
C SER A 192 -9.11 16.90 2.98
N GLN A 193 -7.93 16.32 3.11
CA GLN A 193 -7.30 16.11 4.41
C GLN A 193 -5.78 16.24 4.29
N PRO A 194 -5.08 16.68 5.36
CA PRO A 194 -3.63 16.70 5.39
C PRO A 194 -3.04 15.32 5.06
N SER A 195 -2.01 15.32 4.23
CA SER A 195 -1.27 14.10 3.90
C SER A 195 0.13 14.14 4.51
N SER A 196 0.80 12.97 4.54
CA SER A 196 2.23 12.87 4.88
C SER A 196 3.15 13.10 3.68
N SER A 197 2.60 13.49 2.53
CA SER A 197 3.39 13.82 1.33
C SER A 197 4.22 15.07 1.55
N ILE A 198 5.45 15.05 1.04
CA ILE A 198 6.39 16.16 1.15
C ILE A 198 6.85 16.52 -0.25
N GLU A 199 6.66 17.79 -0.63
CA GLU A 199 7.29 18.33 -1.82
C GLU A 199 8.70 18.82 -1.48
N TYR A 200 9.68 18.46 -2.31
CA TYR A 200 11.06 18.85 -2.06
C TYR A 200 11.85 19.10 -3.33
N LEU A 201 12.80 20.04 -3.24
CA LEU A 201 13.80 20.26 -4.26
C LEU A 201 15.04 19.38 -3.96
N GLY A 202 15.21 18.29 -4.74
CA GLY A 202 16.36 17.40 -4.63
C GLY A 202 17.60 18.00 -5.27
N MET A 203 18.70 18.09 -4.52
CA MET A 203 20.00 18.56 -5.01
C MET A 203 20.94 17.38 -5.19
N ASN A 204 21.41 17.16 -6.45
CA ASN A 204 22.36 16.09 -6.72
C ASN A 204 23.77 16.45 -6.21
N MET A 205 24.15 15.89 -5.07
CA MET A 205 25.42 16.13 -4.37
C MET A 205 26.68 15.71 -5.17
N THR A 206 26.53 14.95 -6.27
CA THR A 206 27.67 14.62 -7.13
C THR A 206 28.07 15.77 -8.05
N LYS A 207 27.19 16.76 -8.22
CA LYS A 207 27.48 17.94 -9.03
C LYS A 207 28.33 18.94 -8.23
N GLU A 208 29.39 19.51 -8.88
CA GLU A 208 30.38 20.35 -8.21
C GLU A 208 29.78 21.51 -7.41
N HIS A 209 28.85 22.25 -8.02
CA HIS A 209 28.23 23.42 -7.38
C HIS A 209 27.32 23.05 -6.17
N PHE A 210 26.82 21.78 -6.09
CA PHE A 210 26.03 21.35 -4.94
C PHE A 210 26.88 20.71 -3.83
N LYS A 211 28.18 20.53 -4.01
CA LYS A 211 29.08 20.11 -2.93
C LYS A 211 29.23 21.23 -1.88
N ASP A 212 29.20 22.49 -2.30
CA ASP A 212 29.26 23.62 -1.37
C ASP A 212 27.97 23.75 -0.57
N GLN A 213 28.09 23.66 0.75
CA GLN A 213 26.96 23.78 1.67
C GLN A 213 26.27 25.14 1.56
N LYS A 214 27.03 26.22 1.33
CA LYS A 214 26.47 27.57 1.22
C LYS A 214 25.56 27.74 0.02
N VAL A 215 25.88 27.07 -1.10
CA VAL A 215 25.03 27.07 -2.30
C VAL A 215 23.70 26.39 -1.97
N ARG A 216 23.72 25.23 -1.29
CA ARG A 216 22.50 24.53 -0.90
C ARG A 216 21.65 25.33 0.09
N GLN A 217 22.29 26.00 1.05
CA GLN A 217 21.61 26.90 1.98
C GLN A 217 20.98 28.10 1.27
N ALA A 218 21.70 28.74 0.33
CA ALA A 218 21.20 29.86 -0.45
C ALA A 218 19.94 29.48 -1.23
N ILE A 219 19.92 28.33 -1.88
CA ILE A 219 18.72 27.82 -2.59
C ILE A 219 17.58 27.61 -1.60
N ASN A 220 17.83 27.04 -0.44
CA ASN A 220 16.78 26.79 0.57
C ASN A 220 16.19 28.11 1.10
N TYR A 221 17.01 29.16 1.27
CA TYR A 221 16.54 30.49 1.67
C TYR A 221 15.80 31.24 0.55
N ALA A 222 16.11 30.94 -0.72
CA ALA A 222 15.46 31.59 -1.86
C ALA A 222 14.04 31.09 -2.14
N ILE A 223 13.65 29.93 -1.57
CA ILE A 223 12.33 29.34 -1.77
C ILE A 223 11.35 29.90 -0.72
N ASP A 224 10.32 30.58 -1.18
CA ASP A 224 9.18 30.94 -0.35
C ASP A 224 8.28 29.71 -0.17
N LYS A 225 8.50 29.00 0.93
CA LYS A 225 7.75 27.78 1.24
C LYS A 225 6.28 28.05 1.53
N GLN A 226 5.95 29.26 2.02
CA GLN A 226 4.56 29.61 2.32
C GLN A 226 3.74 29.86 1.04
N ALA A 227 4.39 30.35 -0.01
CA ALA A 227 3.73 30.57 -1.30
C ALA A 227 3.51 29.26 -2.09
N LEU A 228 4.13 28.15 -1.67
CA LEU A 228 4.02 26.83 -2.33
C LEU A 228 2.95 25.93 -1.67
N VAL A 229 2.46 26.30 -0.51
CA VAL A 229 1.44 25.57 0.28
C VAL A 229 0.12 26.39 0.28
#